data_fc9c7fa982230a31fc8446b392d6d692
#
_entry.id   fc9c7fa982230a31fc8446b392d6d692
#
_cell.length_a   1.000
_cell.length_b   1.000
_cell.length_c   1.000
_cell.angle_alpha   90.00
_cell.angle_beta   90.00
_cell.angle_gamma   90.00
#
_symmetry.space_group_name_H-M   'P 1'
#
loop_
_entity.id
_entity.type
_entity.pdbx_description
1 polymer ?
#
loop_
_entity_poly.entity_id
_entity_poly.type
_entity_poly.pdbx_seq_one_letter_code
_entity_poly.pdbx_strand_id
1 'polypeptide(L)'
;MRGDFGAYIDQKRKGRGPGGSDILLRDLAKAMGNMSVSYLSDIIKGRRNPPDKKYLEIIAAVLHLNDSERDEMYDLAGLERDEAAPDLPDYIMDENLPHVRVALRKANKKGLGDDFWKRVSEEIDKNGGPDE
;
A
#
# COMPACT_ATOMS: atom_id res chain seq x y z
N MET A 1 -3.34 -6.99 -11.49
CA MET A 1 -3.43 -6.75 -12.95
C MET A 1 -2.95 -5.36 -13.27
N ARG A 2 -2.34 -5.20 -14.41
CA ARG A 2 -1.74 -3.92 -14.79
C ARG A 2 -2.80 -2.82 -14.93
N GLY A 3 -2.56 -1.70 -14.29
CA GLY A 3 -3.47 -0.56 -14.27
C GLY A 3 -4.38 -0.50 -13.04
N ASP A 4 -4.46 -1.55 -12.26
CA ASP A 4 -5.35 -1.56 -11.08
C ASP A 4 -4.89 -0.58 -10.01
N PHE A 5 -3.57 -0.48 -9.79
CA PHE A 5 -3.02 0.50 -8.85
C PHE A 5 -3.40 1.93 -9.28
N GLY A 6 -3.16 2.25 -10.55
CA GLY A 6 -3.45 3.59 -11.06
C GLY A 6 -4.93 3.93 -11.00
N ALA A 7 -5.79 2.97 -11.34
CA ALA A 7 -7.23 3.16 -11.26
C ALA A 7 -7.67 3.45 -9.82
N TYR A 8 -7.08 2.75 -8.87
CA TYR A 8 -7.36 2.97 -7.45
C TYR A 8 -6.96 4.38 -7.01
N ILE A 9 -5.74 4.80 -7.38
CA ILE A 9 -5.24 6.14 -7.04
C ILE A 9 -6.14 7.21 -7.66
N ASP A 10 -6.53 7.03 -8.91
CA ASP A 10 -7.37 7.98 -9.62
C ASP A 10 -8.74 8.12 -8.95
N GLN A 11 -9.32 6.99 -8.51
CA GLN A 11 -10.57 7.00 -7.77
C GLN A 11 -10.43 7.76 -6.44
N LYS A 12 -9.32 7.56 -5.73
CA LYS A 12 -9.11 8.16 -4.40
C LYS A 12 -8.79 9.65 -4.45
N ARG A 13 -8.46 10.19 -5.62
CA ARG A 13 -8.30 11.64 -5.77
C ARG A 13 -9.64 12.38 -5.75
N LYS A 14 -10.72 11.69 -6.07
CA LYS A 14 -12.03 12.32 -6.26
C LYS A 14 -12.64 12.76 -4.95
N GLY A 15 -13.04 14.03 -4.89
CA GLY A 15 -13.74 14.58 -3.74
C GLY A 15 -12.92 14.76 -2.48
N ARG A 16 -11.60 14.59 -2.55
CA ARG A 16 -10.72 14.68 -1.37
C ARG A 16 -9.89 15.95 -1.32
N GLY A 17 -10.07 16.82 -2.29
CA GLY A 17 -9.42 18.12 -2.33
C GLY A 17 -10.21 19.18 -1.57
N PRO A 18 -9.71 20.43 -1.57
CA PRO A 18 -10.37 21.54 -0.88
C PRO A 18 -11.81 21.72 -1.34
N GLY A 19 -12.72 21.88 -0.37
CA GLY A 19 -14.14 22.08 -0.69
C GLY A 19 -14.82 20.90 -1.34
N GLY A 20 -14.26 19.70 -1.23
CA GLY A 20 -14.83 18.49 -1.87
C GLY A 20 -14.48 18.35 -3.34
N SER A 21 -13.57 19.18 -3.86
CA SER A 21 -13.09 19.06 -5.23
C SER A 21 -12.12 17.86 -5.34
N ASP A 22 -11.77 17.51 -6.58
CA ASP A 22 -10.79 16.46 -6.81
C ASP A 22 -9.38 16.97 -6.52
N ILE A 23 -8.50 16.07 -6.05
CA ILE A 23 -7.08 16.38 -5.92
C ILE A 23 -6.47 16.31 -7.32
N LEU A 24 -5.89 17.42 -7.76
CA LEU A 24 -5.35 17.53 -9.11
C LEU A 24 -4.05 16.73 -9.27
N LEU A 25 -3.87 16.13 -10.44
CA LEU A 25 -2.63 15.40 -10.73
C LEU A 25 -1.38 16.26 -10.57
N ARG A 26 -1.44 17.53 -10.98
CA ARG A 26 -0.30 18.43 -10.84
C ARG A 26 0.08 18.65 -9.38
N ASP A 27 -0.90 18.72 -8.49
CA ASP A 27 -0.64 18.93 -7.07
C ASP A 27 -0.05 17.66 -6.43
N LEU A 28 -0.55 16.51 -6.83
CA LEU A 28 0.01 15.23 -6.38
C LEU A 28 1.44 15.06 -6.90
N ALA A 29 1.69 15.32 -8.17
CA ALA A 29 3.02 15.22 -8.76
C ALA A 29 4.01 16.16 -8.07
N LYS A 30 3.58 17.38 -7.75
CA LYS A 30 4.41 18.34 -7.03
C LYS A 30 4.78 17.84 -5.64
N ALA A 31 3.83 17.26 -4.92
CA ALA A 31 4.06 16.69 -3.59
C ALA A 31 5.04 15.53 -3.64
N MET A 32 5.10 14.82 -4.75
CA MET A 32 5.99 13.68 -4.97
C MET A 32 7.41 14.10 -5.41
N GLY A 33 7.82 15.31 -5.11
CA GLY A 33 9.16 15.80 -5.43
C GLY A 33 9.24 16.42 -6.82
N ASN A 34 8.19 17.11 -7.22
CA ASN A 34 8.10 17.73 -8.54
C ASN A 34 8.21 16.73 -9.70
N MET A 35 7.61 15.56 -9.50
CA MET A 35 7.45 14.59 -10.58
C MET A 35 6.65 15.22 -11.72
N SER A 36 6.96 14.92 -12.97
CA SER A 36 6.17 15.45 -14.06
C SER A 36 4.77 14.85 -14.06
N VAL A 37 3.79 15.66 -14.49
CA VAL A 37 2.40 15.18 -14.61
C VAL A 37 2.32 14.04 -15.63
N SER A 38 3.11 14.12 -16.70
CA SER A 38 3.16 13.07 -17.72
C SER A 38 3.64 11.74 -17.15
N TYR A 39 4.68 11.77 -16.32
CA TYR A 39 5.20 10.57 -15.67
C TYR A 39 4.14 9.96 -14.72
N LEU A 40 3.52 10.80 -13.89
CA LEU A 40 2.47 10.34 -12.99
C LEU A 40 1.27 9.79 -13.75
N SER A 41 0.88 10.43 -14.84
CA SER A 41 -0.20 9.95 -15.71
C SER A 41 0.12 8.57 -16.28
N ASP A 42 1.37 8.31 -16.64
CA ASP A 42 1.77 6.98 -17.12
C ASP A 42 1.65 5.92 -16.05
N ILE A 43 1.98 6.25 -14.79
CA ILE A 43 1.78 5.34 -13.66
C ILE A 43 0.29 5.02 -13.51
N ILE A 44 -0.55 6.04 -13.54
CA ILE A 44 -2.00 5.89 -13.36
C ILE A 44 -2.61 5.05 -14.49
N LYS A 45 -2.13 5.20 -15.70
CA LYS A 45 -2.61 4.43 -16.85
C LYS A 45 -2.02 3.03 -16.95
N GLY A 46 -1.13 2.65 -16.03
CA GLY A 46 -0.51 1.33 -16.02
C GLY A 46 0.62 1.16 -17.01
N ARG A 47 1.12 2.26 -17.59
CA ARG A 47 2.26 2.21 -18.52
C ARG A 47 3.60 2.11 -17.80
N ARG A 48 3.63 2.46 -16.52
CA ARG A 48 4.80 2.34 -15.64
C ARG A 48 4.38 1.67 -14.36
N ASN A 49 5.34 1.01 -13.72
CA ASN A 49 5.09 0.38 -12.43
C ASN A 49 4.73 1.41 -11.36
N PRO A 50 3.98 1.00 -10.32
CA PRO A 50 3.80 1.84 -9.13
C PRO A 50 5.15 2.29 -8.58
N PRO A 51 5.22 3.48 -7.95
CA PRO A 51 6.47 4.00 -7.44
C PRO A 51 6.89 3.30 -6.13
N ASP A 52 8.09 3.62 -5.66
CA ASP A 52 8.66 3.05 -4.44
C ASP A 52 7.88 3.48 -3.20
N LYS A 53 8.13 2.78 -2.09
CA LYS A 53 7.46 3.00 -0.81
C LYS A 53 7.43 4.46 -0.38
N LYS A 54 8.55 5.18 -0.51
CA LYS A 54 8.60 6.59 -0.09
C LYS A 54 7.59 7.46 -0.83
N TYR A 55 7.37 7.19 -2.11
CA TYR A 55 6.38 7.92 -2.90
C TYR A 55 4.96 7.47 -2.57
N LEU A 56 4.79 6.18 -2.28
CA LEU A 56 3.48 5.65 -1.86
C LEU A 56 3.04 6.30 -0.55
N GLU A 57 3.96 6.51 0.39
CA GLU A 57 3.65 7.21 1.64
C GLU A 57 3.18 8.64 1.39
N ILE A 58 3.80 9.34 0.44
CA ILE A 58 3.39 10.68 0.06
C ILE A 58 1.98 10.66 -0.57
N ILE A 59 1.74 9.72 -1.48
CA ILE A 59 0.43 9.55 -2.10
C ILE A 59 -0.65 9.33 -1.03
N ALA A 60 -0.39 8.43 -0.09
CA ALA A 60 -1.33 8.13 0.98
C ALA A 60 -1.66 9.38 1.82
N ALA A 61 -0.66 10.19 2.12
CA ALA A 61 -0.85 11.42 2.88
C ALA A 61 -1.65 12.45 2.09
N VAL A 62 -1.30 12.68 0.83
CA VAL A 62 -1.98 13.68 -0.01
C VAL A 62 -3.44 13.29 -0.27
N LEU A 63 -3.70 12.02 -0.47
CA LEU A 63 -5.05 11.51 -0.73
C LEU A 63 -5.85 11.22 0.55
N HIS A 64 -5.27 11.48 1.71
CA HIS A 64 -5.93 11.26 3.01
C HIS A 64 -6.45 9.84 3.17
N LEU A 65 -5.65 8.84 2.76
CA LEU A 65 -6.04 7.44 2.87
C LEU A 65 -6.08 7.01 4.35
N ASN A 66 -7.14 6.30 4.73
CA ASN A 66 -7.20 5.67 6.05
C ASN A 66 -6.37 4.38 6.04
N ASP A 67 -6.27 3.69 7.19
CA ASP A 67 -5.43 2.49 7.31
C ASP A 67 -5.83 1.40 6.32
N SER A 68 -7.12 1.14 6.21
CA SER A 68 -7.63 0.12 5.29
C SER A 68 -7.34 0.48 3.84
N GLU A 69 -7.46 1.75 3.48
CA GLU A 69 -7.16 2.22 2.13
C GLU A 69 -5.66 2.17 1.85
N ARG A 70 -4.82 2.44 2.83
CA ARG A 70 -3.37 2.28 2.69
C ARG A 70 -3.00 0.82 2.44
N ASP A 71 -3.58 -0.09 3.21
CA ASP A 71 -3.35 -1.52 3.02
C ASP A 71 -3.65 -1.93 1.58
N GLU A 72 -4.80 -1.53 1.08
CA GLU A 72 -5.20 -1.85 -0.28
C GLU A 72 -4.26 -1.23 -1.32
N MET A 73 -3.85 0.02 -1.13
CA MET A 73 -2.89 0.68 -2.02
C MET A 73 -1.57 -0.09 -2.09
N TYR A 74 -1.02 -0.48 -0.94
CA TYR A 74 0.23 -1.23 -0.91
C TYR A 74 0.09 -2.60 -1.56
N ASP A 75 -1.01 -3.29 -1.30
CA ASP A 75 -1.26 -4.59 -1.91
C ASP A 75 -1.33 -4.47 -3.43
N LEU A 76 -2.05 -3.48 -3.94
CA LEU A 76 -2.16 -3.27 -5.38
C LEU A 76 -0.81 -2.92 -6.01
N ALA A 77 0.01 -2.13 -5.31
CA ALA A 77 1.35 -1.78 -5.79
C ALA A 77 2.22 -3.03 -5.91
N GLY A 78 2.18 -3.90 -4.90
CA GLY A 78 2.95 -5.15 -4.92
C GLY A 78 2.48 -6.09 -6.01
N LEU A 79 1.18 -6.28 -6.13
CA LEU A 79 0.60 -7.16 -7.13
C LEU A 79 0.95 -6.72 -8.55
N GLU A 80 0.90 -5.43 -8.83
CA GLU A 80 1.21 -4.92 -10.16
C GLU A 80 2.69 -5.07 -10.52
N ARG A 81 3.57 -4.97 -9.53
CA ARG A 81 5.01 -5.18 -9.71
C ARG A 81 5.42 -6.65 -9.64
N ASP A 82 4.49 -7.53 -9.35
CA ASP A 82 4.75 -8.95 -9.10
C ASP A 82 5.75 -9.15 -7.95
N GLU A 83 5.54 -8.39 -6.88
CA GLU A 83 6.39 -8.37 -5.69
C GLU A 83 5.52 -8.37 -4.45
N ALA A 84 6.15 -8.48 -3.27
CA ALA A 84 5.45 -8.27 -2.01
C ALA A 84 5.00 -6.81 -1.89
N ALA A 85 3.93 -6.57 -1.13
CA ALA A 85 3.51 -5.21 -0.82
C ALA A 85 4.69 -4.45 -0.22
N PRO A 86 5.00 -3.23 -0.71
CA PRO A 86 6.27 -2.56 -0.37
C PRO A 86 6.43 -2.16 1.09
N ASP A 87 5.35 -2.14 1.86
CA ASP A 87 5.39 -1.80 3.28
C ASP A 87 5.79 -2.98 4.17
N LEU A 88 5.77 -4.22 3.66
CA LEU A 88 6.00 -5.42 4.47
C LEU A 88 7.45 -5.89 4.57
N PRO A 89 8.28 -5.80 3.51
CA PRO A 89 9.61 -6.43 3.54
C PRO A 89 10.50 -5.99 4.71
N ASP A 90 10.50 -4.72 5.07
CA ASP A 90 11.34 -4.23 6.15
C ASP A 90 10.99 -4.93 7.47
N TYR A 91 9.72 -5.11 7.75
CA TYR A 91 9.29 -5.80 8.96
C TYR A 91 9.58 -7.31 8.89
N ILE A 92 9.21 -7.93 7.78
CA ILE A 92 9.39 -9.38 7.60
C ILE A 92 10.87 -9.75 7.64
N MET A 93 11.74 -8.91 7.11
CA MET A 93 13.18 -9.18 7.01
C MET A 93 13.98 -8.60 8.17
N ASP A 94 13.31 -8.07 9.18
CA ASP A 94 13.99 -7.57 10.38
C ASP A 94 14.75 -8.73 11.04
N GLU A 95 16.07 -8.53 11.23
CA GLU A 95 16.93 -9.58 11.79
C GLU A 95 16.57 -9.92 13.23
N ASN A 96 15.89 -9.03 13.93
CA ASN A 96 15.43 -9.25 15.30
C ASN A 96 14.11 -10.01 15.38
N LEU A 97 13.50 -10.32 14.25
CA LEU A 97 12.18 -10.96 14.16
C LEU A 97 12.21 -12.24 13.31
N PRO A 98 13.16 -13.17 13.56
CA PRO A 98 13.25 -14.37 12.71
C PRO A 98 12.00 -15.25 12.78
N HIS A 99 11.27 -15.24 13.89
CA HIS A 99 10.08 -16.07 14.05
C HIS A 99 8.92 -15.64 13.15
N VAL A 100 8.89 -14.40 12.70
CA VAL A 100 7.91 -13.98 11.70
C VAL A 100 8.07 -14.83 10.43
N ARG A 101 9.30 -14.94 9.95
CA ARG A 101 9.58 -15.70 8.73
C ARG A 101 9.35 -17.19 8.93
N VAL A 102 9.72 -17.72 10.09
CA VAL A 102 9.48 -19.13 10.43
C VAL A 102 7.98 -19.42 10.42
N ALA A 103 7.17 -18.55 11.04
CA ALA A 103 5.72 -18.74 11.12
C ALA A 103 5.09 -18.70 9.73
N LEU A 104 5.51 -17.77 8.88
CA LEU A 104 4.99 -17.67 7.51
C LEU A 104 5.29 -18.92 6.69
N ARG A 105 6.52 -19.45 6.82
CA ARG A 105 6.90 -20.68 6.11
C ARG A 105 6.12 -21.89 6.60
N LYS A 106 5.91 -22.01 7.91
CA LYS A 106 5.09 -23.09 8.48
C LYS A 106 3.65 -23.02 7.99
N ALA A 107 3.07 -21.83 7.99
CA ALA A 107 1.70 -21.62 7.52
C ALA A 107 1.58 -22.00 6.04
N ASN A 108 2.56 -21.59 5.23
CA ASN A 108 2.58 -21.92 3.82
C ASN A 108 2.64 -23.43 3.58
N LYS A 109 3.53 -24.13 4.30
CA LYS A 109 3.68 -25.58 4.17
C LYS A 109 2.43 -26.33 4.59
N LYS A 110 1.71 -25.85 5.59
CA LYS A 110 0.47 -26.46 6.07
C LYS A 110 -0.75 -26.04 5.27
N GLY A 111 -0.60 -25.11 4.32
CA GLY A 111 -1.71 -24.64 3.51
C GLY A 111 -2.75 -23.84 4.30
N LEU A 112 -2.33 -23.14 5.35
CA LEU A 112 -3.24 -22.34 6.15
C LEU A 112 -3.75 -21.16 5.32
N GLY A 113 -5.05 -20.95 5.34
CA GLY A 113 -5.70 -19.95 4.51
C GLY A 113 -6.02 -18.66 5.26
N ASP A 114 -6.81 -17.81 4.61
CA ASP A 114 -7.14 -16.49 5.11
C ASP A 114 -7.87 -16.53 6.45
N ASP A 115 -8.71 -17.53 6.68
CA ASP A 115 -9.41 -17.67 7.98
C ASP A 115 -8.45 -17.74 9.16
N PHE A 116 -7.34 -18.46 8.99
CA PHE A 116 -6.31 -18.54 10.02
C PHE A 116 -5.70 -17.15 10.25
N TRP A 117 -5.32 -16.46 9.20
CA TRP A 117 -4.69 -15.14 9.30
C TRP A 117 -5.64 -14.08 9.84
N LYS A 118 -6.93 -14.20 9.54
CA LYS A 118 -7.93 -13.33 10.15
C LYS A 118 -7.94 -13.48 11.67
N ARG A 119 -7.88 -14.73 12.16
CA ARG A 119 -7.81 -14.98 13.59
C ARG A 119 -6.53 -14.42 14.22
N VAL A 120 -5.41 -14.54 13.51
CA VAL A 120 -4.14 -13.95 13.96
C VAL A 120 -4.28 -12.44 14.09
N SER A 121 -4.85 -11.78 13.08
CA SER A 121 -5.07 -10.33 13.09
C SER A 121 -5.94 -9.92 14.28
N GLU A 122 -7.02 -10.67 14.54
CA GLU A 122 -7.90 -10.41 15.68
C GLU A 122 -7.18 -10.59 17.02
N GLU A 123 -6.31 -11.59 17.11
CA GLU A 123 -5.51 -11.83 18.29
C GLU A 123 -4.51 -10.70 18.56
N ILE A 124 -3.91 -10.16 17.50
CA ILE A 124 -3.03 -9.00 17.60
C ILE A 124 -3.78 -7.80 18.19
N ASP A 125 -5.02 -7.57 17.73
CA ASP A 125 -5.84 -6.48 18.27
C ASP A 125 -6.09 -6.62 19.76
N LYS A 126 -6.20 -7.85 20.26
CA LYS A 126 -6.44 -8.13 21.68
C LYS A 126 -5.22 -7.99 22.56
N ASN A 127 -4.02 -8.13 21.98
CA ASN A 127 -2.78 -8.15 22.76
C ASN A 127 -2.41 -6.79 23.34
N GLY A 128 -3.01 -5.73 22.85
CA GLY A 128 -2.68 -4.41 23.34
C GLY A 128 -1.22 -4.05 23.05
N GLY A 129 -0.97 -3.40 21.96
CA GLY A 129 0.38 -2.96 21.61
C GLY A 129 0.66 -1.55 22.11
N PRO A 130 1.83 -1.02 21.74
CA PRO A 130 2.20 0.35 22.12
C PRO A 130 1.22 1.42 21.65
N ASP A 131 0.40 1.10 20.68
CA ASP A 131 -0.56 2.03 20.08
C ASP A 131 -1.88 2.14 20.85
N GLU A 132 -2.03 1.37 21.89
CA GLU A 132 -3.21 1.47 22.73
C GLU A 132 -3.20 2.67 23.69
#